data_63b4242ff9a3fb4b51cc9e7aefa71112
#
_entry.id   63b4242ff9a3fb4b51cc9e7aefa71112
#
_cell.length_a   1.000
_cell.length_b   1.000
_cell.length_c   1.000
_cell.angle_alpha   90.00
_cell.angle_beta   90.00
_cell.angle_gamma   90.00
#
_symmetry.space_group_name_H-M   'P 1'
#
loop_
_entity.id
_entity.type
_entity.pdbx_description
1 polymer ?
#
loop_
_entity_poly.entity_id
_entity_poly.type
_entity_poly.pdbx_seq_one_letter_code
_entity_poly.pdbx_strand_id
1 'polypeptide(L)'
;MKYAITLASFRKIEPIEDTLATLAKQGYDGIEMFGEPNEVDTKKLLDSLNSYGLSVCGVTGMWGSISRDGWKRKLLSSDPTLVQGSEQYVIDCLEMCSILEGREMNVCLFADDAQGVDRTHRIISANEKELFATKAVPIMRRLCRKATDYGIQLVLEPLNRYSTPYCATAKDAIAIAQQVDSLGILLDTFHMNIEEDLFEDAIQSSGKFLRHTHFADNNRKMPGFAHIDFSTIVKSLIEIGYDGYFSFEPNVPDKNYEHATRYGLDFIKRTVKKLQDKSTSA
;
A
#
# COMPACT_ATOMS: atom_id res chain seq x y z
N MET A 1 8.82 14.24 6.79
CA MET A 1 7.84 13.13 6.67
C MET A 1 6.49 13.71 6.35
N LYS A 2 5.73 13.08 5.47
CA LYS A 2 4.39 13.48 5.07
C LYS A 2 3.39 12.40 5.50
N TYR A 3 2.15 12.79 5.72
CA TYR A 3 1.11 11.91 6.26
C TYR A 3 -0.07 11.86 5.29
N ALA A 4 -0.44 10.66 4.86
CA ALA A 4 -1.59 10.41 4.01
C ALA A 4 -2.51 9.35 4.63
N ILE A 5 -3.70 9.19 4.07
CA ILE A 5 -4.63 8.13 4.46
C ILE A 5 -5.38 7.64 3.21
N THR A 6 -5.61 6.32 3.13
CA THR A 6 -6.31 5.77 1.98
C THR A 6 -7.80 6.09 1.98
N LEU A 7 -8.30 6.59 0.86
CA LEU A 7 -9.73 6.82 0.66
C LEU A 7 -10.53 5.51 0.53
N ALA A 8 -9.85 4.38 0.28
CA ALA A 8 -10.51 3.07 0.25
C ALA A 8 -11.25 2.77 1.56
N SER A 9 -10.70 3.24 2.70
CA SER A 9 -11.28 3.07 4.03
C SER A 9 -12.64 3.75 4.20
N PHE A 10 -12.94 4.81 3.42
CA PHE A 10 -14.12 5.65 3.56
C PHE A 10 -15.16 5.47 2.45
N ARG A 11 -14.84 4.70 1.42
CA ARG A 11 -15.58 4.60 0.15
C ARG A 11 -17.09 4.34 0.26
N LYS A 12 -17.55 3.72 1.35
CA LYS A 12 -18.97 3.40 1.58
C LYS A 12 -19.59 4.15 2.78
N ILE A 13 -18.84 5.09 3.33
CA ILE A 13 -19.20 5.76 4.58
C ILE A 13 -19.91 7.08 4.28
N GLU A 14 -19.32 7.90 3.38
CA GLU A 14 -19.82 9.21 3.04
C GLU A 14 -19.25 9.68 1.69
N PRO A 15 -19.76 10.81 1.13
CA PRO A 15 -19.17 11.43 -0.05
C PRO A 15 -17.69 11.79 0.14
N ILE A 16 -16.89 11.60 -0.91
CA ILE A 16 -15.43 11.86 -0.87
C ILE A 16 -15.14 13.29 -0.41
N GLU A 17 -15.91 14.27 -0.86
CA GLU A 17 -15.72 15.69 -0.53
C GLU A 17 -15.79 15.95 0.98
N ASP A 18 -16.70 15.30 1.70
CA ASP A 18 -16.86 15.43 3.16
C ASP A 18 -15.65 14.83 3.87
N THR A 19 -15.18 13.67 3.39
CA THR A 19 -13.95 13.04 3.87
C THR A 19 -12.74 13.94 3.66
N LEU A 20 -12.56 14.52 2.46
CA LEU A 20 -11.43 15.41 2.17
C LEU A 20 -11.41 16.64 3.09
N ALA A 21 -12.58 17.27 3.30
CA ALA A 21 -12.70 18.41 4.21
C ALA A 21 -12.27 18.05 5.65
N THR A 22 -12.68 16.88 6.12
CA THR A 22 -12.31 16.38 7.46
C THR A 22 -10.81 16.10 7.57
N LEU A 23 -10.22 15.41 6.59
CA LEU A 23 -8.79 15.06 6.60
C LEU A 23 -7.90 16.31 6.51
N ALA A 24 -8.24 17.27 5.66
CA ALA A 24 -7.52 18.55 5.57
C ALA A 24 -7.55 19.31 6.90
N LYS A 25 -8.72 19.41 7.56
CA LYS A 25 -8.86 20.02 8.88
C LYS A 25 -8.05 19.32 9.97
N GLN A 26 -7.80 18.03 9.84
CA GLN A 26 -6.98 17.25 10.76
C GLN A 26 -5.48 17.44 10.53
N GLY A 27 -5.07 17.98 9.38
CA GLY A 27 -3.68 18.24 9.05
C GLY A 27 -2.97 17.04 8.42
N TYR A 28 -3.69 16.25 7.62
CA TYR A 28 -3.08 15.35 6.65
C TYR A 28 -2.46 16.15 5.50
N ASP A 29 -1.36 15.65 4.94
CA ASP A 29 -0.68 16.26 3.79
C ASP A 29 -1.28 15.74 2.47
N GLY A 30 -1.92 14.57 2.51
CA GLY A 30 -2.46 13.96 1.32
C GLY A 30 -3.37 12.77 1.58
N ILE A 31 -3.81 12.18 0.48
CA ILE A 31 -4.60 10.96 0.45
C ILE A 31 -3.95 9.92 -0.46
N GLU A 32 -4.34 8.68 -0.28
CA GLU A 32 -4.08 7.61 -1.22
C GLU A 32 -5.39 7.19 -1.87
N MET A 33 -5.39 7.14 -3.20
CA MET A 33 -6.60 6.86 -3.94
C MET A 33 -6.82 5.35 -4.11
N PHE A 34 -8.05 4.88 -4.08
CA PHE A 34 -8.37 3.50 -4.44
C PHE A 34 -8.36 3.29 -5.97
N GLY A 35 -7.88 2.14 -6.40
CA GLY A 35 -7.69 1.78 -7.81
C GLY A 35 -8.98 1.39 -8.53
N GLU A 36 -9.87 2.36 -8.77
CA GLU A 36 -11.10 2.17 -9.54
C GLU A 36 -11.27 3.31 -10.57
N PRO A 37 -10.46 3.29 -11.65
CA PRO A 37 -10.38 4.40 -12.60
C PRO A 37 -11.72 4.74 -13.28
N ASN A 38 -12.62 3.76 -13.40
CA ASN A 38 -13.94 3.96 -14.03
C ASN A 38 -15.02 4.48 -13.07
N GLU A 39 -14.72 4.59 -11.76
CA GLU A 39 -15.71 5.02 -10.75
C GLU A 39 -15.50 6.47 -10.30
N VAL A 40 -14.45 7.13 -10.76
CA VAL A 40 -14.02 8.44 -10.26
C VAL A 40 -13.87 9.44 -11.40
N ASP A 41 -14.53 10.58 -11.26
CA ASP A 41 -14.20 11.76 -12.06
C ASP A 41 -12.90 12.37 -11.53
N THR A 42 -11.77 11.96 -12.14
CA THR A 42 -10.42 12.33 -11.70
C THR A 42 -10.16 13.83 -11.76
N LYS A 43 -10.75 14.53 -12.74
CA LYS A 43 -10.60 15.99 -12.88
C LYS A 43 -11.30 16.72 -11.76
N LYS A 44 -12.57 16.37 -11.50
CA LYS A 44 -13.32 16.95 -10.39
C LYS A 44 -12.65 16.66 -9.04
N LEU A 45 -12.13 15.43 -8.86
CA LEU A 45 -11.42 15.07 -7.64
C LEU A 45 -10.15 15.88 -7.46
N LEU A 46 -9.35 16.08 -8.51
CA LEU A 46 -8.13 16.89 -8.46
C LEU A 46 -8.45 18.35 -8.08
N ASP A 47 -9.50 18.94 -8.66
CA ASP A 47 -9.95 20.29 -8.30
C ASP A 47 -10.33 20.35 -6.81
N SER A 48 -11.04 19.34 -6.29
CA SER A 48 -11.40 19.27 -4.87
C SER A 48 -10.17 19.13 -3.97
N LEU A 49 -9.23 18.26 -4.31
CA LEU A 49 -7.98 18.07 -3.56
C LEU A 49 -7.17 19.38 -3.48
N ASN A 50 -7.02 20.08 -4.61
CA ASN A 50 -6.34 21.36 -4.68
C ASN A 50 -7.02 22.40 -3.79
N SER A 51 -8.36 22.44 -3.74
CA SER A 51 -9.11 23.38 -2.90
C SER A 51 -8.89 23.15 -1.40
N TYR A 52 -8.58 21.92 -0.99
CA TYR A 52 -8.27 21.55 0.39
C TYR A 52 -6.77 21.53 0.68
N GLY A 53 -5.89 21.74 -0.31
CA GLY A 53 -4.45 21.66 -0.16
C GLY A 53 -3.94 20.24 0.12
N LEU A 54 -4.66 19.23 -0.33
CA LEU A 54 -4.28 17.81 -0.21
C LEU A 54 -3.61 17.32 -1.50
N SER A 55 -2.55 16.55 -1.36
CA SER A 55 -1.90 15.86 -2.51
C SER A 55 -2.34 14.40 -2.60
N VAL A 56 -2.20 13.79 -3.78
CA VAL A 56 -2.31 12.33 -3.92
C VAL A 56 -0.92 11.73 -3.74
N CYS A 57 -0.72 10.87 -2.74
CA CYS A 57 0.56 10.16 -2.60
C CYS A 57 0.67 9.00 -3.59
N GLY A 58 -0.43 8.31 -3.86
CA GLY A 58 -0.46 7.19 -4.77
C GLY A 58 -1.86 6.61 -4.97
N VAL A 59 -1.88 5.47 -5.66
CA VAL A 59 -3.09 4.67 -5.91
C VAL A 59 -2.89 3.26 -5.37
N THR A 60 -3.80 2.81 -4.50
CA THR A 60 -3.84 1.42 -4.02
C THR A 60 -4.69 0.58 -4.95
N GLY A 61 -4.09 -0.40 -5.63
CA GLY A 61 -4.76 -1.25 -6.60
C GLY A 61 -4.93 -2.70 -6.18
N MET A 62 -5.43 -3.51 -7.10
CA MET A 62 -5.55 -4.97 -7.03
C MET A 62 -6.57 -5.53 -6.02
N TRP A 63 -7.20 -4.73 -5.16
CA TRP A 63 -8.12 -5.21 -4.15
C TRP A 63 -9.42 -5.75 -4.73
N GLY A 64 -9.59 -7.08 -4.61
CA GLY A 64 -10.69 -7.79 -5.21
C GLY A 64 -12.02 -7.73 -4.46
N SER A 65 -12.00 -7.55 -3.14
CA SER A 65 -13.21 -7.62 -2.31
C SER A 65 -14.06 -6.35 -2.33
N ILE A 66 -13.53 -5.25 -2.83
CA ILE A 66 -14.17 -3.93 -2.78
C ILE A 66 -14.94 -3.65 -4.08
N SER A 67 -14.39 -4.04 -5.24
CA SER A 67 -15.00 -3.81 -6.54
C SER A 67 -15.72 -5.02 -7.10
N ARG A 68 -16.65 -4.78 -8.04
CA ARG A 68 -17.40 -5.83 -8.74
C ARG A 68 -16.49 -6.81 -9.48
N ASP A 69 -15.42 -6.34 -10.10
CA ASP A 69 -14.53 -7.12 -10.96
C ASP A 69 -13.17 -7.44 -10.31
N GLY A 70 -12.98 -7.04 -9.06
CA GLY A 70 -11.71 -7.22 -8.35
C GLY A 70 -11.23 -8.66 -8.27
N TRP A 71 -12.12 -9.65 -8.22
CA TRP A 71 -11.77 -11.06 -8.23
C TRP A 71 -11.07 -11.52 -9.53
N LYS A 72 -11.17 -10.73 -10.62
CA LYS A 72 -10.50 -10.98 -11.90
C LYS A 72 -9.05 -10.46 -11.92
N ARG A 73 -8.64 -9.64 -10.96
CA ARG A 73 -7.31 -8.99 -10.90
C ARG A 73 -6.25 -9.96 -10.40
N LYS A 74 -5.82 -10.87 -11.26
CA LYS A 74 -4.91 -11.98 -10.94
C LYS A 74 -3.72 -11.99 -11.91
N LEU A 75 -2.67 -11.28 -11.55
CA LEU A 75 -1.43 -11.17 -12.37
C LEU A 75 -0.72 -12.52 -12.54
N LEU A 76 -0.93 -13.47 -11.64
CA LEU A 76 -0.31 -14.80 -11.66
C LEU A 76 -1.29 -15.92 -12.03
N SER A 77 -2.45 -15.58 -12.63
CA SER A 77 -3.40 -16.58 -13.09
C SER A 77 -2.79 -17.53 -14.12
N SER A 78 -3.33 -18.73 -14.19
CA SER A 78 -3.07 -19.67 -15.29
C SER A 78 -3.84 -19.32 -16.56
N ASP A 79 -4.90 -18.50 -16.45
CA ASP A 79 -5.66 -17.98 -17.59
C ASP A 79 -4.99 -16.70 -18.13
N PRO A 80 -4.45 -16.74 -19.37
CA PRO A 80 -3.80 -15.57 -19.99
C PRO A 80 -4.75 -14.38 -20.14
N THR A 81 -6.06 -14.59 -20.26
CA THR A 81 -7.05 -13.52 -20.39
C THR A 81 -7.16 -12.74 -19.07
N LEU A 82 -7.13 -13.42 -17.92
CA LEU A 82 -7.13 -12.78 -16.62
C LEU A 82 -5.82 -12.02 -16.37
N VAL A 83 -4.69 -12.57 -16.79
CA VAL A 83 -3.40 -11.88 -16.70
C VAL A 83 -3.41 -10.59 -17.52
N GLN A 84 -3.81 -10.68 -18.81
CA GLN A 84 -3.88 -9.52 -19.69
C GLN A 84 -4.85 -8.44 -19.15
N GLY A 85 -6.03 -8.86 -18.68
CA GLY A 85 -7.00 -7.94 -18.07
C GLY A 85 -6.47 -7.28 -16.80
N SER A 86 -5.68 -8.02 -16.00
CA SER A 86 -5.03 -7.48 -14.80
C SER A 86 -3.92 -6.48 -15.14
N GLU A 87 -3.11 -6.76 -16.17
CA GLU A 87 -2.10 -5.81 -16.65
C GLU A 87 -2.76 -4.53 -17.18
N GLN A 88 -3.84 -4.64 -17.96
CA GLN A 88 -4.58 -3.46 -18.45
C GLN A 88 -5.17 -2.65 -17.29
N TYR A 89 -5.76 -3.31 -16.30
CA TYR A 89 -6.26 -2.65 -15.10
C TYR A 89 -5.16 -1.85 -14.37
N VAL A 90 -3.95 -2.39 -14.23
CA VAL A 90 -2.83 -1.66 -13.63
C VAL A 90 -2.46 -0.44 -14.49
N ILE A 91 -2.46 -0.56 -15.83
CA ILE A 91 -2.18 0.55 -16.75
C ILE A 91 -3.24 1.65 -16.60
N ASP A 92 -4.53 1.30 -16.50
CA ASP A 92 -5.61 2.27 -16.28
C ASP A 92 -5.46 2.99 -14.92
N CYS A 93 -4.99 2.28 -13.88
CA CYS A 93 -4.67 2.88 -12.59
C CYS A 93 -3.43 3.80 -12.64
N LEU A 94 -2.41 3.46 -13.44
CA LEU A 94 -1.25 4.33 -13.66
C LEU A 94 -1.66 5.64 -14.35
N GLU A 95 -2.54 5.57 -15.36
CA GLU A 95 -3.10 6.75 -16.00
C GLU A 95 -3.88 7.61 -15.02
N MET A 96 -4.78 7.00 -14.23
CA MET A 96 -5.51 7.71 -13.17
C MET A 96 -4.57 8.37 -12.17
N CYS A 97 -3.53 7.65 -11.71
CA CYS A 97 -2.54 8.16 -10.78
C CYS A 97 -1.81 9.39 -11.36
N SER A 98 -1.40 9.32 -12.62
CA SER A 98 -0.74 10.43 -13.32
C SER A 98 -1.65 11.65 -13.46
N ILE A 99 -2.93 11.47 -13.82
CA ILE A 99 -3.91 12.57 -13.90
C ILE A 99 -4.12 13.24 -12.53
N LEU A 100 -4.11 12.45 -11.46
CA LEU A 100 -4.23 12.93 -10.08
C LEU A 100 -2.92 13.48 -9.50
N GLU A 101 -1.86 13.59 -10.30
CA GLU A 101 -0.53 14.03 -9.87
C GLU A 101 0.07 13.18 -8.74
N GLY A 102 -0.38 11.90 -8.66
CA GLY A 102 0.14 10.92 -7.71
C GLY A 102 1.55 10.47 -8.08
N ARG A 103 2.21 9.78 -7.15
CA ARG A 103 3.62 9.37 -7.31
C ARG A 103 3.79 7.87 -7.44
N GLU A 104 2.92 7.09 -6.83
CA GLU A 104 3.10 5.67 -6.66
C GLU A 104 1.82 4.90 -7.00
N MET A 105 2.01 3.71 -7.56
CA MET A 105 0.92 2.75 -7.80
C MET A 105 1.26 1.44 -7.11
N ASN A 106 0.42 1.04 -6.16
CA ASN A 106 0.54 -0.23 -5.45
C ASN A 106 -0.04 -1.38 -6.25
N VAL A 107 0.70 -2.48 -6.33
CA VAL A 107 0.27 -3.77 -6.88
C VAL A 107 0.54 -4.91 -5.91
N CYS A 108 -0.37 -5.90 -5.91
CA CYS A 108 -0.25 -7.14 -5.16
C CYS A 108 -0.29 -8.33 -6.12
N LEU A 109 0.30 -9.45 -5.71
CA LEU A 109 0.37 -10.67 -6.54
C LEU A 109 -0.73 -11.65 -6.15
N PHE A 110 -1.79 -11.71 -6.96
CA PHE A 110 -2.84 -12.70 -6.86
C PHE A 110 -2.73 -13.73 -7.99
N ALA A 111 -3.01 -14.99 -7.66
CA ALA A 111 -3.13 -16.11 -8.59
C ALA A 111 -4.50 -16.79 -8.44
N ASP A 112 -4.76 -17.81 -9.25
CA ASP A 112 -5.93 -18.65 -9.06
C ASP A 112 -5.87 -19.36 -7.72
N ASP A 113 -7.03 -19.64 -7.13
CA ASP A 113 -7.09 -20.46 -5.93
C ASP A 113 -6.53 -21.84 -6.27
N ALA A 114 -5.39 -22.19 -5.67
CA ALA A 114 -4.80 -23.49 -5.88
C ALA A 114 -5.75 -24.56 -5.36
N GLN A 115 -6.17 -25.46 -6.25
CA GLN A 115 -6.93 -26.65 -5.85
C GLN A 115 -6.03 -27.47 -4.92
N GLY A 116 -6.48 -27.72 -3.69
CA GLY A 116 -5.76 -28.54 -2.72
C GLY A 116 -4.83 -27.80 -1.75
N VAL A 117 -4.70 -26.46 -1.84
CA VAL A 117 -4.01 -25.70 -0.81
C VAL A 117 -4.85 -25.68 0.46
N ASP A 118 -4.25 -26.11 1.56
CA ASP A 118 -4.86 -25.96 2.88
C ASP A 118 -5.12 -24.45 3.16
N ARG A 119 -6.38 -24.06 3.03
CA ARG A 119 -6.82 -22.68 3.27
C ARG A 119 -6.63 -22.22 4.71
N THR A 120 -6.38 -23.15 5.64
CA THR A 120 -6.22 -22.89 7.07
C THR A 120 -4.87 -22.23 7.36
N HIS A 121 -3.80 -22.73 6.76
CA HIS A 121 -2.44 -22.23 7.02
C HIS A 121 -1.89 -21.35 5.89
N ARG A 122 -2.30 -21.63 4.63
CA ARG A 122 -1.86 -20.93 3.41
C ARG A 122 -0.34 -20.72 3.31
N ILE A 123 0.41 -21.70 3.80
CA ILE A 123 1.86 -21.73 3.68
C ILE A 123 2.20 -22.51 2.43
N ILE A 124 2.98 -21.91 1.54
CA ILE A 124 3.53 -22.56 0.35
C ILE A 124 5.01 -22.82 0.54
N SER A 125 5.51 -23.83 -0.16
CA SER A 125 6.93 -24.18 -0.10
C SER A 125 7.82 -23.10 -0.72
N ALA A 126 9.12 -23.11 -0.38
CA ALA A 126 10.10 -22.21 -0.98
C ALA A 126 10.16 -22.39 -2.52
N ASN A 127 10.04 -23.62 -3.03
CA ASN A 127 10.03 -23.89 -4.46
C ASN A 127 8.81 -23.30 -5.16
N GLU A 128 7.63 -23.33 -4.52
CA GLU A 128 6.43 -22.69 -5.04
C GLU A 128 6.59 -21.18 -5.06
N LYS A 129 7.15 -20.55 -4.00
CA LYS A 129 7.46 -19.12 -3.98
C LYS A 129 8.40 -18.73 -5.11
N GLU A 130 9.47 -19.50 -5.35
CA GLU A 130 10.40 -19.26 -6.45
C GLU A 130 9.72 -19.37 -7.82
N LEU A 131 8.85 -20.38 -8.00
CA LEU A 131 8.07 -20.52 -9.24
C LEU A 131 7.16 -19.31 -9.49
N PHE A 132 6.47 -18.81 -8.46
CA PHE A 132 5.63 -17.62 -8.57
C PHE A 132 6.46 -16.35 -8.81
N ALA A 133 7.60 -16.20 -8.15
CA ALA A 133 8.53 -15.08 -8.41
C ALA A 133 9.02 -15.10 -9.87
N THR A 134 9.36 -16.28 -10.39
CA THR A 134 9.76 -16.45 -11.80
C THR A 134 8.65 -16.02 -12.78
N LYS A 135 7.38 -16.30 -12.47
CA LYS A 135 6.24 -15.82 -13.26
C LYS A 135 6.01 -14.32 -13.11
N ALA A 136 6.20 -13.77 -11.91
CA ALA A 136 5.95 -12.36 -11.62
C ALA A 136 6.97 -11.43 -12.30
N VAL A 137 8.25 -11.79 -12.34
CA VAL A 137 9.32 -10.93 -12.85
C VAL A 137 9.06 -10.38 -14.27
N PRO A 138 8.72 -11.17 -15.29
CA PRO A 138 8.45 -10.62 -16.62
C PRO A 138 7.21 -9.71 -16.66
N ILE A 139 6.21 -9.96 -15.85
CA ILE A 139 5.00 -9.13 -15.73
C ILE A 139 5.38 -7.79 -15.09
N MET A 140 6.07 -7.83 -13.96
CA MET A 140 6.53 -6.61 -13.27
C MET A 140 7.44 -5.76 -14.15
N ARG A 141 8.33 -6.37 -14.95
CA ARG A 141 9.15 -5.63 -15.92
C ARG A 141 8.33 -4.87 -16.96
N ARG A 142 7.24 -5.48 -17.47
CA ARG A 142 6.34 -4.79 -18.40
C ARG A 142 5.61 -3.64 -17.74
N LEU A 143 5.06 -3.88 -16.54
CA LEU A 143 4.32 -2.88 -15.79
C LEU A 143 5.20 -1.73 -15.30
N CYS A 144 6.45 -2.00 -14.86
CA CYS A 144 7.40 -0.94 -14.49
C CYS A 144 7.77 -0.04 -15.67
N ARG A 145 7.97 -0.61 -16.87
CA ARG A 145 8.17 0.21 -18.08
C ARG A 145 6.98 1.12 -18.36
N LYS A 146 5.75 0.58 -18.21
CA LYS A 146 4.53 1.39 -18.35
C LYS A 146 4.43 2.46 -17.27
N ALA A 147 4.74 2.14 -16.02
CA ALA A 147 4.75 3.10 -14.93
C ALA A 147 5.73 4.27 -15.23
N THR A 148 6.91 3.96 -15.79
CA THR A 148 7.88 4.97 -16.21
C THR A 148 7.32 5.90 -17.29
N ASP A 149 6.55 5.38 -18.27
CA ASP A 149 5.89 6.19 -19.31
C ASP A 149 4.93 7.23 -18.71
N TYR A 150 4.31 6.93 -17.57
CA TYR A 150 3.41 7.84 -16.83
C TYR A 150 4.13 8.67 -15.76
N GLY A 151 5.42 8.48 -15.52
CA GLY A 151 6.16 9.13 -14.44
C GLY A 151 5.81 8.62 -13.05
N ILE A 152 5.25 7.41 -12.94
CA ILE A 152 4.78 6.79 -11.70
C ILE A 152 5.76 5.71 -11.24
N GLN A 153 6.00 5.62 -9.92
CA GLN A 153 6.73 4.52 -9.30
C GLN A 153 5.77 3.35 -9.04
N LEU A 154 6.00 2.20 -9.68
CA LEU A 154 5.29 0.97 -9.32
C LEU A 154 5.89 0.41 -8.02
N VAL A 155 5.04 0.05 -7.07
CA VAL A 155 5.45 -0.58 -5.80
C VAL A 155 4.73 -1.91 -5.61
N LEU A 156 5.49 -2.94 -5.20
CA LEU A 156 4.96 -4.26 -4.87
C LEU A 156 4.72 -4.35 -3.37
N GLU A 157 3.50 -4.68 -2.99
CA GLU A 157 3.14 -4.93 -1.60
C GLU A 157 3.11 -6.43 -1.31
N PRO A 158 3.95 -6.92 -0.39
CA PRO A 158 3.76 -8.23 0.20
C PRO A 158 2.57 -8.18 1.16
N LEU A 159 1.58 -9.04 0.90
CA LEU A 159 0.41 -9.18 1.76
C LEU A 159 0.59 -10.32 2.76
N ASN A 160 -0.29 -10.42 3.77
CA ASN A 160 -0.27 -11.60 4.61
C ASN A 160 -0.77 -12.85 3.86
N ARG A 161 -0.37 -14.04 4.33
CA ARG A 161 -0.70 -15.34 3.72
C ARG A 161 -2.19 -15.62 3.56
N TYR A 162 -3.04 -14.96 4.34
CA TYR A 162 -4.50 -15.14 4.25
C TYR A 162 -5.09 -14.37 3.07
N SER A 163 -4.43 -13.31 2.62
CA SER A 163 -4.77 -12.57 1.40
C SER A 163 -4.17 -13.24 0.16
N THR A 164 -2.84 -13.47 0.17
CA THR A 164 -2.13 -14.19 -0.89
C THR A 164 -0.82 -14.76 -0.34
N PRO A 165 -0.52 -16.06 -0.53
CA PRO A 165 0.71 -16.67 -0.01
C PRO A 165 1.93 -16.47 -0.91
N TYR A 166 1.78 -15.90 -2.10
CA TYR A 166 2.80 -15.89 -3.15
C TYR A 166 3.90 -14.83 -2.94
N CYS A 167 3.55 -13.74 -2.29
CA CYS A 167 4.47 -12.68 -1.88
C CYS A 167 3.95 -12.16 -0.54
N ALA A 168 4.47 -12.70 0.56
CA ALA A 168 3.92 -12.45 1.90
C ALA A 168 4.91 -11.74 2.83
N THR A 169 6.20 -11.75 2.52
CA THR A 169 7.24 -11.12 3.33
C THR A 169 8.02 -10.08 2.54
N ALA A 170 8.66 -9.15 3.23
CA ALA A 170 9.62 -8.23 2.63
C ALA A 170 10.68 -8.97 1.80
N LYS A 171 11.17 -10.12 2.29
CA LYS A 171 12.12 -10.97 1.58
C LYS A 171 11.58 -11.46 0.24
N ASP A 172 10.30 -11.86 0.17
CA ASP A 172 9.67 -12.30 -1.08
C ASP A 172 9.61 -11.13 -2.09
N ALA A 173 9.22 -9.94 -1.64
CA ALA A 173 9.16 -8.74 -2.48
C ALA A 173 10.56 -8.29 -2.95
N ILE A 174 11.57 -8.31 -2.08
CA ILE A 174 12.97 -7.99 -2.40
C ILE A 174 13.51 -8.93 -3.48
N ALA A 175 13.23 -10.23 -3.40
CA ALA A 175 13.66 -11.21 -4.38
C ALA A 175 13.14 -10.91 -5.80
N ILE A 176 11.95 -10.33 -5.91
CA ILE A 176 11.38 -9.87 -7.18
C ILE A 176 11.98 -8.52 -7.58
N ALA A 177 12.04 -7.55 -6.65
CA ALA A 177 12.53 -6.20 -6.93
C ALA A 177 14.00 -6.16 -7.37
N GLN A 178 14.83 -7.08 -6.86
CA GLN A 178 16.22 -7.23 -7.31
C GLN A 178 16.37 -7.62 -8.78
N GLN A 179 15.34 -8.19 -9.39
CA GLN A 179 15.32 -8.66 -10.77
C GLN A 179 14.55 -7.73 -11.72
N VAL A 180 13.94 -6.65 -11.20
CA VAL A 180 13.08 -5.74 -11.97
C VAL A 180 13.52 -4.31 -11.72
N ASP A 181 14.11 -3.70 -12.75
CA ASP A 181 14.50 -2.30 -12.69
C ASP A 181 13.29 -1.41 -12.36
N SER A 182 13.51 -0.42 -11.51
CA SER A 182 12.48 0.55 -11.09
C SER A 182 11.30 -0.02 -10.30
N LEU A 183 11.33 -1.28 -9.86
CA LEU A 183 10.30 -1.79 -8.95
C LEU A 183 10.64 -1.38 -7.52
N GLY A 184 9.72 -0.67 -6.89
CA GLY A 184 9.75 -0.36 -5.45
C GLY A 184 9.00 -1.40 -4.62
N ILE A 185 9.11 -1.26 -3.31
CA ILE A 185 8.37 -2.07 -2.32
C ILE A 185 7.52 -1.15 -1.46
N LEU A 186 6.30 -1.59 -1.15
CA LEU A 186 5.45 -1.05 -0.11
C LEU A 186 5.44 -2.03 1.06
N LEU A 187 5.61 -1.54 2.29
CA LEU A 187 5.45 -2.34 3.52
C LEU A 187 4.25 -1.85 4.32
N ASP A 188 3.35 -2.78 4.65
CA ASP A 188 2.17 -2.52 5.50
C ASP A 188 2.35 -3.16 6.87
N THR A 189 2.27 -2.36 7.92
CA THR A 189 2.50 -2.80 9.31
C THR A 189 1.52 -3.87 9.77
N PHE A 190 0.30 -3.89 9.25
CA PHE A 190 -0.67 -4.95 9.54
C PHE A 190 -0.26 -6.30 8.94
N HIS A 191 0.21 -6.29 7.67
CA HIS A 191 0.68 -7.50 7.01
C HIS A 191 1.99 -8.00 7.64
N MET A 192 2.92 -7.10 7.90
CA MET A 192 4.18 -7.42 8.58
C MET A 192 3.97 -8.03 9.96
N ASN A 193 2.98 -7.56 10.74
CA ASN A 193 2.67 -8.13 12.06
C ASN A 193 2.28 -9.63 12.01
N ILE A 194 1.84 -10.12 10.86
CA ILE A 194 1.44 -11.52 10.67
C ILE A 194 2.60 -12.36 10.13
N GLU A 195 3.45 -11.77 9.29
CA GLU A 195 4.41 -12.51 8.45
C GLU A 195 5.87 -12.33 8.84
N GLU A 196 6.25 -11.20 9.44
CA GLU A 196 7.64 -10.89 9.76
C GLU A 196 7.96 -11.27 11.22
N ASP A 197 9.15 -11.79 11.43
CA ASP A 197 9.64 -12.05 12.80
C ASP A 197 9.97 -10.74 13.53
N LEU A 198 10.58 -9.77 12.83
CA LEU A 198 10.93 -8.44 13.35
C LEU A 198 10.64 -7.36 12.29
N PHE A 199 9.96 -6.30 12.69
CA PHE A 199 9.65 -5.15 11.81
C PHE A 199 10.94 -4.46 11.32
N GLU A 200 11.90 -4.27 12.22
CA GLU A 200 13.16 -3.61 11.92
C GLU A 200 13.96 -4.33 10.85
N ASP A 201 14.06 -5.65 10.91
CA ASP A 201 14.80 -6.45 9.94
C ASP A 201 14.15 -6.36 8.54
N ALA A 202 12.83 -6.42 8.47
CA ALA A 202 12.07 -6.27 7.23
C ALA A 202 12.27 -4.87 6.61
N ILE A 203 12.22 -3.82 7.41
CA ILE A 203 12.42 -2.43 6.96
C ILE A 203 13.86 -2.22 6.51
N GLN A 204 14.85 -2.63 7.32
CA GLN A 204 16.27 -2.44 7.01
C GLN A 204 16.68 -3.22 5.75
N SER A 205 16.24 -4.47 5.62
CA SER A 205 16.53 -5.28 4.44
C SER A 205 15.89 -4.74 3.16
N SER A 206 14.72 -4.12 3.27
CA SER A 206 14.05 -3.45 2.13
C SER A 206 14.83 -2.22 1.66
N GLY A 207 15.44 -1.46 2.58
CA GLY A 207 16.41 -0.40 2.31
C GLY A 207 16.04 0.48 1.10
N LYS A 208 16.91 0.47 0.07
CA LYS A 208 16.72 1.26 -1.16
C LYS A 208 15.50 0.89 -2.01
N PHE A 209 14.89 -0.26 -1.77
CA PHE A 209 13.67 -0.67 -2.49
C PHE A 209 12.40 -0.11 -1.86
N LEU A 210 12.41 0.25 -0.57
CA LEU A 210 11.25 0.78 0.13
C LEU A 210 10.89 2.16 -0.42
N ARG A 211 9.67 2.29 -0.96
CA ARG A 211 9.14 3.53 -1.54
C ARG A 211 7.89 4.02 -0.84
N HIS A 212 7.08 3.10 -0.32
CA HIS A 212 5.82 3.44 0.32
C HIS A 212 5.60 2.62 1.60
N THR A 213 4.76 3.15 2.49
CA THR A 213 4.39 2.44 3.72
C THR A 213 2.92 2.61 4.02
N HIS A 214 2.27 1.50 4.42
CA HIS A 214 0.94 1.54 5.01
C HIS A 214 1.01 1.33 6.53
N PHE A 215 0.30 2.18 7.25
CA PHE A 215 0.24 2.15 8.71
C PHE A 215 -1.16 1.76 9.17
N ALA A 216 -1.28 0.60 9.77
CA ALA A 216 -2.43 0.16 10.54
C ALA A 216 -1.96 -0.66 11.75
N ASP A 217 -2.72 -0.63 12.84
CA ASP A 217 -2.42 -1.48 13.99
C ASP A 217 -2.79 -2.94 13.70
N ASN A 218 -2.38 -3.88 14.55
CA ASN A 218 -2.58 -5.32 14.33
C ASN A 218 -4.06 -5.75 14.19
N ASN A 219 -4.99 -4.92 14.61
CA ASN A 219 -6.44 -5.11 14.46
C ASN A 219 -7.03 -4.32 13.28
N ARG A 220 -6.18 -3.85 12.36
CA ARG A 220 -6.51 -2.99 11.21
C ARG A 220 -7.20 -1.67 11.58
N LYS A 221 -7.06 -1.19 12.82
CA LYS A 221 -7.45 0.17 13.22
C LYS A 221 -6.30 1.14 13.00
N MET A 222 -6.56 2.42 13.27
CA MET A 222 -5.50 3.44 13.28
C MET A 222 -4.39 3.08 14.29
N PRO A 223 -3.12 3.47 14.03
CA PRO A 223 -2.02 3.30 14.97
C PRO A 223 -2.33 3.82 16.38
N GLY A 224 -1.94 3.05 17.39
CA GLY A 224 -2.14 3.37 18.80
C GLY A 224 -3.48 2.87 19.39
N PHE A 225 -4.28 2.14 18.62
CA PHE A 225 -5.50 1.49 19.11
C PHE A 225 -5.32 0.01 19.46
N ALA A 226 -4.10 -0.52 19.32
CA ALA A 226 -3.76 -1.88 19.72
C ALA A 226 -2.30 -1.95 20.19
N HIS A 227 -1.48 -2.91 19.74
CA HIS A 227 -0.22 -3.20 20.39
C HIS A 227 1.02 -3.24 19.48
N ILE A 228 0.94 -2.81 18.23
CA ILE A 228 2.15 -2.66 17.41
C ILE A 228 3.05 -1.56 18.00
N ASP A 229 4.34 -1.86 18.16
CA ASP A 229 5.34 -0.86 18.55
C ASP A 229 5.75 0.02 17.36
N PHE A 230 4.96 1.06 17.11
CA PHE A 230 5.28 2.05 16.08
C PHE A 230 6.56 2.85 16.37
N SER A 231 7.07 2.84 17.60
CA SER A 231 8.34 3.50 17.92
C SER A 231 9.51 2.81 17.20
N THR A 232 9.54 1.48 17.24
CA THR A 232 10.52 0.66 16.53
C THR A 232 10.42 0.83 15.03
N ILE A 233 9.20 0.78 14.48
CA ILE A 233 8.96 0.95 13.04
C ILE A 233 9.42 2.33 12.56
N VAL A 234 8.98 3.40 13.20
CA VAL A 234 9.35 4.78 12.83
C VAL A 234 10.84 5.01 12.95
N LYS A 235 11.48 4.46 14.00
CA LYS A 235 12.94 4.52 14.17
C LYS A 235 13.66 3.87 13.00
N SER A 236 13.29 2.66 12.62
CA SER A 236 13.89 1.93 11.49
C SER A 236 13.71 2.66 10.16
N LEU A 237 12.53 3.27 9.92
CA LEU A 237 12.30 4.10 8.73
C LEU A 237 13.19 5.36 8.70
N ILE A 238 13.40 6.00 9.85
CA ILE A 238 14.34 7.14 9.97
C ILE A 238 15.77 6.68 9.67
N GLU A 239 16.19 5.55 10.22
CA GLU A 239 17.56 5.00 10.08
C GLU A 239 17.91 4.67 8.63
N ILE A 240 16.96 4.16 7.84
CA ILE A 240 17.17 3.93 6.39
C ILE A 240 17.01 5.18 5.52
N GLY A 241 16.69 6.34 6.12
CA GLY A 241 16.49 7.58 5.39
C GLY A 241 15.20 7.62 4.58
N TYR A 242 14.15 6.92 5.01
CA TYR A 242 12.86 6.93 4.31
C TYR A 242 12.25 8.34 4.31
N ASP A 243 11.92 8.85 3.13
CA ASP A 243 11.39 10.21 2.91
C ASP A 243 9.98 10.24 2.26
N GLY A 244 9.36 9.06 2.08
CA GLY A 244 8.01 8.91 1.55
C GLY A 244 6.90 9.31 2.52
N TYR A 245 5.68 8.94 2.15
CA TYR A 245 4.51 9.15 3.00
C TYR A 245 4.35 8.05 4.03
N PHE A 246 3.93 8.42 5.24
CA PHE A 246 3.30 7.52 6.18
C PHE A 246 1.79 7.50 5.84
N SER A 247 1.38 6.53 5.04
CA SER A 247 0.00 6.41 4.60
C SER A 247 -0.77 5.49 5.54
N PHE A 248 -1.85 5.98 6.12
CA PHE A 248 -2.68 5.16 7.01
C PHE A 248 -3.69 4.35 6.21
N GLU A 249 -3.81 3.06 6.52
CA GLU A 249 -4.76 2.16 5.87
C GLU A 249 -5.62 1.38 6.88
N PRO A 250 -6.43 2.08 7.69
CA PRO A 250 -7.29 1.44 8.67
C PRO A 250 -8.59 0.94 8.07
N ASN A 251 -9.22 -0.03 8.73
CA ASN A 251 -10.64 -0.29 8.56
C ASN A 251 -11.44 0.80 9.27
N VAL A 252 -12.36 1.43 8.56
CA VAL A 252 -13.29 2.44 9.09
C VAL A 252 -14.70 1.84 9.09
N PRO A 253 -15.27 1.54 10.27
CA PRO A 253 -16.55 0.83 10.33
C PRO A 253 -17.77 1.73 10.09
N ASP A 254 -17.68 3.01 10.39
CA ASP A 254 -18.80 3.95 10.34
C ASP A 254 -18.34 5.42 10.20
N LYS A 255 -19.30 6.34 10.24
CA LYS A 255 -19.06 7.80 10.13
C LYS A 255 -18.34 8.43 11.33
N ASN A 256 -18.18 7.70 12.45
CA ASN A 256 -17.52 8.24 13.66
C ASN A 256 -15.99 8.07 13.62
N TYR A 257 -15.41 8.19 12.45
CA TYR A 257 -13.97 7.98 12.23
C TYR A 257 -13.09 9.16 12.66
N GLU A 258 -13.64 10.37 12.76
CA GLU A 258 -12.86 11.60 12.99
C GLU A 258 -11.95 11.53 14.21
N HIS A 259 -12.45 10.98 15.32
CA HIS A 259 -11.63 10.83 16.53
C HIS A 259 -10.47 9.85 16.27
N ALA A 260 -10.73 8.71 15.63
CA ALA A 260 -9.73 7.69 15.40
C ALA A 260 -8.64 8.17 14.44
N THR A 261 -9.01 8.80 13.32
CA THR A 261 -8.05 9.32 12.32
C THR A 261 -7.19 10.44 12.89
N ARG A 262 -7.77 11.35 13.66
CA ARG A 262 -7.02 12.39 14.38
C ARG A 262 -6.08 11.80 15.41
N TYR A 263 -6.57 10.91 16.26
CA TYR A 263 -5.76 10.29 17.31
C TYR A 263 -4.56 9.54 16.73
N GLY A 264 -4.76 8.69 15.70
CA GLY A 264 -3.68 7.92 15.08
C GLY A 264 -2.64 8.81 14.40
N LEU A 265 -3.08 9.86 13.71
CA LEU A 265 -2.18 10.86 13.12
C LEU A 265 -1.33 11.54 14.20
N ASP A 266 -1.96 12.03 15.26
CA ASP A 266 -1.27 12.69 16.38
C ASP A 266 -0.34 11.73 17.13
N PHE A 267 -0.72 10.46 17.26
CA PHE A 267 0.11 9.41 17.86
C PHE A 267 1.41 9.23 17.07
N ILE A 268 1.34 9.08 15.76
CA ILE A 268 2.53 8.91 14.91
C ILE A 268 3.36 10.22 14.86
N LYS A 269 2.74 11.39 14.74
CA LYS A 269 3.45 12.70 14.79
C LYS A 269 4.25 12.86 16.09
N ARG A 270 3.66 12.50 17.23
CA ARG A 270 4.37 12.55 18.53
C ARG A 270 5.51 11.53 18.60
N THR A 271 5.32 10.33 18.03
CA THR A 271 6.36 9.30 17.97
C THR A 271 7.56 9.76 17.15
N VAL A 272 7.32 10.32 15.96
CA VAL A 272 8.37 10.91 15.10
C VAL A 272 9.13 12.01 15.84
N LYS A 273 8.41 12.97 16.42
CA LYS A 273 9.03 14.10 17.16
C LYS A 273 9.92 13.59 18.29
N LYS A 274 9.43 12.67 19.12
CA LYS A 274 10.19 12.10 20.25
C LYS A 274 11.49 11.43 19.81
N LEU A 275 11.50 10.78 18.64
CA LEU A 275 12.69 10.11 18.11
C LEU A 275 13.70 11.11 17.53
N GLN A 276 13.22 12.17 16.84
CA GLN A 276 14.06 13.24 16.32
C GLN A 276 14.73 14.06 17.44
N ASP A 277 13.99 14.40 18.49
CA ASP A 277 14.53 15.14 19.65
C ASP A 277 15.64 14.36 20.37
N LYS A 278 15.53 13.01 20.42
CA LYS A 278 16.59 12.16 21.00
C LYS A 278 17.84 12.11 20.13
N SER A 279 17.71 12.13 18.81
CA SER A 279 18.86 12.08 17.89
C SER A 279 19.68 13.38 17.86
N THR A 280 19.06 14.51 18.22
CA THR A 280 19.71 15.82 18.33
C THR A 280 20.39 16.04 19.69
N SER A 281 20.11 15.17 20.67
CA SER A 281 20.64 15.30 22.05
C SER A 281 21.77 14.28 22.35
N ALA A 282 22.09 13.40 21.40
CA ALA A 282 23.17 12.40 21.47
C ALA A 282 24.33 12.81 20.57
#